data_15f5f6674d3489210aaea25d317dce0c
#
_entry.id   15f5f6674d3489210aaea25d317dce0c
#
_cell.length_a   1.000
_cell.length_b   1.000
_cell.length_c   1.000
_cell.angle_alpha   90.00
_cell.angle_beta   90.00
_cell.angle_gamma   90.00
#
_symmetry.space_group_name_H-M   'P 1'
#
loop_
_entity.id
_entity.type
_entity.pdbx_description
1 polymer ?
#
loop_
_entity_poly.entity_id
_entity_poly.type
_entity_poly.pdbx_seq_one_letter_code
_entity_poly.pdbx_strand_id
1 'polypeptide(L)'
;MNPIDAAWPTLKGIFNQPRGAITMPWYSEELLDQHPDKLFLFGDNEMRRGRGGQAAIRHHPHAHGIRTKAAPHWGDSAFWSDDNYDENVRMIDEDLDAALDTGKQIVIPESGLGTGRARLSDLAPQTHEYLQSRLQELLGDE
;
A
#
# COMPACT_ATOMS: atom_id res chain seq x y z
N MET A 1 7.64 -33.26 -6.42
CA MET A 1 7.40 -32.98 -6.41
C MET A 1 7.03 -32.68 -6.53
N ASN A 2 6.97 -32.28 -6.72
CA ASN A 2 6.74 -31.77 -6.86
C ASN A 2 6.16 -31.32 -6.93
N PRO A 3 5.72 -31.37 -6.74
CA PRO A 3 5.10 -30.78 -6.98
C PRO A 3 5.05 -30.01 -7.49
N ILE A 4 5.01 -30.18 -7.66
CA ILE A 4 5.45 -29.27 -8.39
C ILE A 4 4.64 -28.90 -9.46
N ASP A 5 3.72 -29.20 -9.72
CA ASP A 5 3.08 -28.75 -10.51
C ASP A 5 1.71 -28.82 -10.58
N ALA A 6 1.08 -29.69 -10.24
CA ALA A 6 -0.26 -29.49 -10.23
C ALA A 6 -0.56 -28.58 -9.27
N ALA A 7 0.01 -28.83 -8.38
CA ALA A 7 0.16 -27.85 -7.53
C ALA A 7 1.06 -26.90 -8.14
N TRP A 8 1.27 -27.04 -9.40
CA TRP A 8 2.25 -26.32 -9.97
C TRP A 8 2.01 -24.86 -10.03
N PRO A 9 0.77 -24.38 -10.25
CA PRO A 9 0.56 -22.95 -10.14
C PRO A 9 1.03 -22.43 -8.79
N THR A 10 0.80 -23.22 -7.76
CA THR A 10 1.27 -22.85 -6.44
C THR A 10 2.79 -22.84 -6.38
N LEU A 11 3.41 -23.85 -6.92
CA LEU A 11 4.86 -23.88 -6.95
C LEU A 11 5.42 -22.76 -7.80
N LYS A 12 4.79 -22.48 -8.90
CA LYS A 12 5.20 -21.37 -9.71
C LYS A 12 5.10 -20.08 -8.93
N GLY A 13 4.02 -19.91 -8.19
CA GLY A 13 3.86 -18.75 -7.35
C GLY A 13 4.98 -18.65 -6.33
N ILE A 14 5.36 -19.77 -5.73
CA ILE A 14 6.41 -19.78 -4.74
C ILE A 14 7.73 -19.32 -5.37
N PHE A 15 8.08 -19.87 -6.51
CA PHE A 15 9.34 -19.53 -7.13
C PHE A 15 9.40 -18.12 -7.67
N ASN A 16 8.26 -17.60 -8.12
CA ASN A 16 8.20 -16.25 -8.68
C ASN A 16 7.78 -15.22 -7.67
N GLN A 17 7.46 -15.65 -6.47
CA GLN A 17 7.00 -14.74 -5.44
C GLN A 17 8.14 -13.85 -5.02
N PRO A 18 7.95 -12.53 -5.00
CA PRO A 18 9.00 -11.65 -4.53
C PRO A 18 9.25 -11.88 -3.06
N ARG A 19 10.39 -11.46 -2.60
CA ARG A 19 10.68 -11.50 -1.19
C ARG A 19 9.72 -10.58 -0.46
N GLY A 20 9.71 -10.63 0.85
CA GLY A 20 8.86 -9.77 1.65
C GLY A 20 9.04 -8.31 1.26
N ALA A 21 8.09 -7.50 1.66
CA ALA A 21 8.13 -6.08 1.37
C ALA A 21 9.36 -5.43 1.99
N ILE A 22 9.79 -4.34 1.38
CA ILE A 22 10.92 -3.56 1.88
C ILE A 22 10.47 -2.11 2.06
N THR A 23 11.27 -1.32 2.77
CA THR A 23 11.00 0.11 2.92
C THR A 23 12.05 0.92 2.17
N MET A 24 11.65 2.12 1.75
CA MET A 24 12.57 3.09 1.16
C MET A 24 12.28 4.47 1.74
N PRO A 25 13.33 5.30 1.93
CA PRO A 25 13.16 6.55 2.68
C PRO A 25 12.37 7.62 1.94
N TRP A 26 12.47 7.67 0.62
CA TRP A 26 11.69 8.62 -0.15
C TRP A 26 11.55 8.10 -1.57
N TYR A 27 10.59 8.68 -2.31
CA TYR A 27 10.28 8.26 -3.67
C TYR A 27 10.56 9.37 -4.68
N SER A 28 10.91 8.96 -5.89
CA SER A 28 10.95 9.85 -7.05
C SER A 28 10.59 8.98 -8.26
N GLU A 29 10.15 9.62 -9.34
CA GLU A 29 9.87 8.86 -10.55
C GLU A 29 11.12 8.15 -11.06
N GLU A 30 12.26 8.82 -10.90
CA GLU A 30 13.53 8.22 -11.31
C GLU A 30 13.82 6.97 -10.53
N LEU A 31 13.56 6.97 -9.22
CA LEU A 31 13.76 5.78 -8.41
C LEU A 31 12.86 4.64 -8.89
N LEU A 32 11.60 4.94 -9.17
CA LEU A 32 10.67 3.93 -9.65
C LEU A 32 11.10 3.37 -11.01
N ASP A 33 11.63 4.23 -11.87
CA ASP A 33 12.14 3.78 -13.17
C ASP A 33 13.25 2.74 -13.03
N GLN A 34 14.04 2.84 -11.97
CA GLN A 34 15.16 1.95 -11.73
C GLN A 34 14.75 0.59 -11.19
N HIS A 35 13.49 0.45 -10.78
CA HIS A 35 13.01 -0.78 -10.12
C HIS A 35 11.71 -1.28 -10.72
N PRO A 36 11.74 -1.71 -11.99
CA PRO A 36 10.50 -2.20 -12.63
C PRO A 36 9.95 -3.48 -12.01
N ASP A 37 10.76 -4.17 -11.22
CA ASP A 37 10.36 -5.38 -10.52
C ASP A 37 9.62 -5.10 -9.21
N LYS A 38 9.47 -3.83 -8.83
CA LYS A 38 8.88 -3.46 -7.55
C LYS A 38 7.62 -2.65 -7.75
N LEU A 39 6.79 -2.63 -6.71
CA LEU A 39 5.56 -1.84 -6.68
C LEU A 39 5.62 -0.93 -5.48
N PHE A 40 5.55 0.36 -5.72
CA PHE A 40 5.75 1.37 -4.68
C PHE A 40 4.39 1.85 -4.17
N LEU A 41 4.11 1.55 -2.90
CA LEU A 41 2.85 1.97 -2.28
C LEU A 41 2.93 3.41 -1.82
N PHE A 42 1.85 4.14 -1.99
CA PHE A 42 1.74 5.51 -1.46
C PHE A 42 0.35 5.70 -0.86
N GLY A 43 0.23 6.65 0.04
CA GLY A 43 -1.06 6.97 0.65
C GLY A 43 -1.95 7.71 -0.33
N ASP A 44 -3.16 7.23 -0.50
CA ASP A 44 -4.09 7.77 -1.48
C ASP A 44 -5.41 8.14 -0.81
N ASN A 45 -6.32 8.66 -1.60
CA ASN A 45 -7.67 8.99 -1.14
C ASN A 45 -8.70 8.32 -2.06
N GLU A 46 -9.97 8.31 -1.62
CA GLU A 46 -11.02 7.62 -2.37
C GLU A 46 -11.25 8.22 -3.76
N MET A 47 -10.90 9.48 -3.95
CA MET A 47 -11.07 10.14 -5.24
C MET A 47 -9.93 9.87 -6.20
N ARG A 48 -8.87 9.22 -5.73
CA ARG A 48 -7.71 8.86 -6.54
C ARG A 48 -7.11 10.07 -7.24
N ARG A 49 -7.00 11.20 -6.54
CA ARG A 49 -6.49 12.45 -7.09
C ARG A 49 -5.52 13.12 -6.12
N GLY A 50 -4.74 14.04 -6.66
CA GLY A 50 -3.79 14.80 -5.89
C GLY A 50 -2.38 14.28 -6.06
N ARG A 51 -1.41 15.16 -5.93
CA ARG A 51 -0.01 14.83 -6.15
C ARG A 51 0.88 15.34 -5.02
N GLY A 52 0.31 15.58 -3.86
CA GLY A 52 1.09 16.03 -2.73
C GLY A 52 1.80 14.89 -2.03
N GLY A 53 2.99 15.18 -1.52
CA GLY A 53 3.74 14.19 -0.76
C GLY A 53 4.03 12.93 -1.57
N GLN A 54 3.78 11.78 -0.98
CA GLN A 54 4.02 10.49 -1.63
C GLN A 54 3.27 10.35 -2.96
N ALA A 55 2.10 10.98 -3.07
CA ALA A 55 1.27 10.86 -4.26
C ALA A 55 1.85 11.57 -5.49
N ALA A 56 2.99 12.22 -5.36
CA ALA A 56 3.67 12.82 -6.51
C ALA A 56 3.98 11.78 -7.58
N ILE A 57 4.11 10.51 -7.19
CA ILE A 57 4.42 9.42 -8.13
C ILE A 57 3.17 8.77 -8.73
N ARG A 58 1.98 9.28 -8.43
CA ARG A 58 0.70 8.66 -8.75
C ARG A 58 0.58 8.08 -10.16
N HIS A 59 1.09 8.78 -11.14
CA HIS A 59 0.91 8.36 -12.54
C HIS A 59 1.99 7.41 -13.04
N HIS A 60 2.93 7.05 -12.18
CA HIS A 60 3.99 6.14 -12.57
C HIS A 60 3.43 4.71 -12.63
N PRO A 61 3.82 3.91 -13.64
CA PRO A 61 3.30 2.55 -13.76
C PRO A 61 3.68 1.61 -12.62
N HIS A 62 4.71 1.95 -11.84
CA HIS A 62 5.12 1.15 -10.70
C HIS A 62 4.62 1.69 -9.37
N ALA A 63 3.68 2.63 -9.40
CA ALA A 63 3.08 3.18 -8.19
C ALA A 63 1.71 2.58 -7.94
N HIS A 64 1.35 2.43 -6.67
CA HIS A 64 0.06 1.84 -6.31
C HIS A 64 -0.47 2.51 -5.05
N GLY A 65 -1.63 3.11 -5.15
CA GLY A 65 -2.21 3.87 -4.03
C GLY A 65 -2.99 3.00 -3.08
N ILE A 66 -2.77 3.24 -1.79
CA ILE A 66 -3.54 2.60 -0.71
C ILE A 66 -4.39 3.69 -0.08
N ARG A 67 -5.69 3.56 -0.14
CA ARG A 67 -6.60 4.59 0.38
C ARG A 67 -6.48 4.73 1.88
N THR A 68 -6.37 5.96 2.33
CA THR A 68 -6.27 6.29 3.75
C THR A 68 -7.08 7.53 4.12
N LYS A 69 -7.73 8.17 3.14
CA LYS A 69 -8.61 9.31 3.39
C LYS A 69 -9.63 9.42 2.26
N ALA A 70 -10.63 10.26 2.47
CA ALA A 70 -11.74 10.34 1.52
C ALA A 70 -11.46 11.23 0.32
N ALA A 71 -10.73 12.31 0.51
CA ALA A 71 -10.55 13.31 -0.55
C ALA A 71 -9.23 14.05 -0.38
N PRO A 72 -8.73 14.70 -1.43
CA PRO A 72 -7.41 15.35 -1.37
C PRO A 72 -7.39 16.73 -0.70
N HIS A 73 -8.52 17.23 -0.24
CA HIS A 73 -8.55 18.55 0.41
C HIS A 73 -8.37 18.43 1.93
N TRP A 74 -8.43 19.56 2.61
CA TRP A 74 -8.18 19.63 4.04
C TRP A 74 -9.44 19.87 4.89
N GLY A 75 -10.61 19.86 4.29
CA GLY A 75 -11.87 19.99 5.03
C GLY A 75 -12.16 18.71 5.80
N ASP A 76 -13.05 18.81 6.81
CA ASP A 76 -13.35 17.68 7.67
C ASP A 76 -13.79 16.44 6.90
N SER A 77 -14.55 16.63 5.82
CA SER A 77 -15.08 15.52 5.05
C SER A 77 -14.00 14.78 4.26
N ALA A 78 -12.78 15.31 4.21
CA ALA A 78 -11.68 14.66 3.48
C ALA A 78 -11.03 13.55 4.29
N PHE A 79 -11.29 13.49 5.59
CA PHE A 79 -10.58 12.57 6.48
C PHE A 79 -11.45 11.41 6.92
N TRP A 80 -10.85 10.25 7.06
CA TRP A 80 -11.52 9.08 7.62
C TRP A 80 -11.63 9.24 9.14
N SER A 81 -12.64 8.58 9.69
CA SER A 81 -12.76 8.40 11.13
C SER A 81 -13.09 6.93 11.37
N ASP A 82 -12.97 6.50 12.62
CA ASP A 82 -13.27 5.11 12.96
C ASP A 82 -14.78 4.83 12.99
N ASP A 83 -15.62 5.86 12.81
CA ASP A 83 -17.05 5.64 12.65
C ASP A 83 -17.34 4.72 11.47
N ASN A 84 -16.45 4.72 10.47
CA ASN A 84 -16.57 3.87 9.29
C ASN A 84 -15.47 2.83 9.25
N TYR A 85 -15.06 2.33 10.40
CA TYR A 85 -13.93 1.41 10.50
C TYR A 85 -14.04 0.23 9.53
N ASP A 86 -15.19 -0.43 9.50
CA ASP A 86 -15.36 -1.61 8.65
C ASP A 86 -15.16 -1.27 7.17
N GLU A 87 -15.67 -0.14 6.76
CA GLU A 87 -15.52 0.30 5.37
C GLU A 87 -14.07 0.69 5.08
N ASN A 88 -13.44 1.36 6.03
CA ASN A 88 -12.03 1.74 5.89
C ASN A 88 -11.16 0.50 5.71
N VAL A 89 -11.39 -0.51 6.53
CA VAL A 89 -10.64 -1.78 6.45
C VAL A 89 -10.87 -2.45 5.11
N ARG A 90 -12.11 -2.46 4.63
CA ARG A 90 -12.43 -3.07 3.35
C ARG A 90 -11.64 -2.40 2.22
N MET A 91 -11.57 -1.07 2.24
CA MET A 91 -10.84 -0.35 1.19
C MET A 91 -9.34 -0.60 1.27
N ILE A 92 -8.79 -0.64 2.48
CA ILE A 92 -7.38 -0.96 2.66
C ILE A 92 -7.07 -2.36 2.13
N ASP A 93 -7.91 -3.34 2.48
CA ASP A 93 -7.70 -4.71 2.04
C ASP A 93 -7.78 -4.83 0.53
N GLU A 94 -8.74 -4.16 -0.09
CA GLU A 94 -8.85 -4.16 -1.55
C GLU A 94 -7.57 -3.66 -2.20
N ASP A 95 -7.04 -2.56 -1.68
CA ASP A 95 -5.86 -1.96 -2.28
C ASP A 95 -4.61 -2.80 -2.04
N LEU A 96 -4.46 -3.36 -0.84
CA LEU A 96 -3.31 -4.21 -0.55
C LEU A 96 -3.38 -5.52 -1.31
N ASP A 97 -4.56 -6.11 -1.40
CA ASP A 97 -4.71 -7.38 -2.13
C ASP A 97 -4.41 -7.17 -3.62
N ALA A 98 -4.85 -6.04 -4.18
CA ALA A 98 -4.54 -5.74 -5.58
C ALA A 98 -3.03 -5.56 -5.78
N ALA A 99 -2.36 -4.95 -4.81
CA ALA A 99 -0.91 -4.80 -4.89
C ALA A 99 -0.22 -6.15 -4.86
N LEU A 100 -0.64 -7.04 -3.96
CA LEU A 100 -0.05 -8.37 -3.85
C LEU A 100 -0.30 -9.20 -5.10
N ASP A 101 -1.45 -9.02 -5.73
CA ASP A 101 -1.79 -9.77 -6.94
C ASP A 101 -0.87 -9.44 -8.11
N THR A 102 -0.14 -8.33 -8.07
CA THR A 102 0.80 -8.01 -9.14
C THR A 102 2.00 -8.93 -9.15
N GLY A 103 2.29 -9.60 -8.04
CA GLY A 103 3.46 -10.45 -7.92
C GLY A 103 4.77 -9.68 -7.79
N LYS A 104 4.73 -8.35 -7.76
CA LYS A 104 5.93 -7.54 -7.61
C LYS A 104 6.29 -7.39 -6.14
N GLN A 105 7.56 -7.14 -5.90
CA GLN A 105 7.99 -6.85 -4.53
C GLN A 105 7.42 -5.51 -4.10
N ILE A 106 6.78 -5.50 -2.95
CA ILE A 106 6.14 -4.29 -2.42
C ILE A 106 7.17 -3.40 -1.74
N VAL A 107 7.11 -2.11 -2.03
CA VAL A 107 7.91 -1.10 -1.33
C VAL A 107 6.96 -0.23 -0.52
N ILE A 108 7.28 -0.07 0.75
CA ILE A 108 6.49 0.74 1.68
C ILE A 108 7.34 1.97 2.03
N PRO A 109 6.75 3.18 2.01
CA PRO A 109 7.55 4.35 2.40
C PRO A 109 7.99 4.22 3.86
N GLU A 110 9.22 4.59 4.14
CA GLU A 110 9.77 4.47 5.48
C GLU A 110 8.93 5.22 6.50
N SER A 111 8.34 6.33 6.11
CA SER A 111 7.47 7.11 6.99
C SER A 111 6.09 6.46 7.20
N GLY A 112 5.79 5.38 6.49
CA GLY A 112 4.51 4.69 6.61
C GLY A 112 3.45 5.24 5.70
N LEU A 113 2.25 4.70 5.83
CA LEU A 113 1.09 5.14 5.05
C LEU A 113 0.07 5.75 6.01
N GLY A 114 -0.60 6.81 5.56
CA GLY A 114 -1.63 7.45 6.37
C GLY A 114 -1.09 8.33 7.49
N THR A 115 0.20 8.53 7.55
CA THR A 115 0.85 9.21 8.67
C THR A 115 0.99 10.72 8.47
N GLY A 116 1.00 11.18 7.24
CA GLY A 116 1.17 12.59 6.96
C GLY A 116 -0.16 13.28 6.75
N ARG A 117 -0.47 13.55 5.49
CA ARG A 117 -1.65 14.33 5.13
C ARG A 117 -2.96 13.69 5.54
N ALA A 118 -3.01 12.38 5.67
CA ALA A 118 -4.24 11.68 6.05
C ALA A 118 -4.53 11.76 7.54
N ARG A 119 -3.53 12.05 8.36
CA ARG A 119 -3.68 12.17 9.81
C ARG A 119 -4.43 10.99 10.41
N LEU A 120 -4.13 9.80 9.89
CA LEU A 120 -4.91 8.62 10.24
C LEU A 120 -4.79 8.27 11.72
N SER A 121 -3.59 8.39 12.29
CA SER A 121 -3.39 8.05 13.70
C SER A 121 -4.17 8.97 14.64
N ASP A 122 -4.40 10.21 14.22
CA ASP A 122 -5.14 11.18 15.05
C ASP A 122 -6.65 11.02 14.88
N LEU A 123 -7.10 10.80 13.65
CA LEU A 123 -8.52 10.89 13.33
C LEU A 123 -9.21 9.55 13.20
N ALA A 124 -8.45 8.48 12.96
CA ALA A 124 -8.97 7.13 12.84
C ALA A 124 -7.96 6.13 13.41
N PRO A 125 -7.71 6.18 14.72
CA PRO A 125 -6.63 5.38 15.33
C PRO A 125 -6.80 3.88 15.19
N GLN A 126 -8.01 3.35 15.21
CA GLN A 126 -8.20 1.91 15.03
C GLN A 126 -7.90 1.49 13.59
N THR A 127 -8.33 2.31 12.64
CA THR A 127 -8.02 2.07 11.23
C THR A 127 -6.50 2.11 11.02
N HIS A 128 -5.84 3.08 11.65
CA HIS A 128 -4.40 3.22 11.55
C HIS A 128 -3.70 1.98 12.09
N GLU A 129 -4.14 1.49 13.24
CA GLU A 129 -3.55 0.30 13.84
C GLU A 129 -3.71 -0.92 12.92
N TYR A 130 -4.89 -1.06 12.31
CA TYR A 130 -5.13 -2.14 11.37
C TYR A 130 -4.16 -2.07 10.19
N LEU A 131 -4.02 -0.88 9.62
CA LEU A 131 -3.12 -0.69 8.48
C LEU A 131 -1.68 -1.03 8.86
N GLN A 132 -1.24 -0.57 10.03
CA GLN A 132 0.12 -0.86 10.49
C GLN A 132 0.33 -2.37 10.64
N SER A 133 -0.66 -3.09 11.15
CA SER A 133 -0.57 -4.54 11.27
C SER A 133 -0.41 -5.22 9.92
N ARG A 134 -1.18 -4.78 8.92
CA ARG A 134 -1.07 -5.33 7.58
C ARG A 134 0.31 -5.06 6.98
N LEU A 135 0.83 -3.86 7.17
CA LEU A 135 2.15 -3.51 6.64
C LEU A 135 3.25 -4.32 7.31
N GLN A 136 3.15 -4.55 8.62
CA GLN A 136 4.11 -5.38 9.33
C GLN A 136 4.12 -6.81 8.80
N GLU A 137 2.93 -7.35 8.54
CA GLU A 137 2.83 -8.69 7.95
C GLU A 137 3.57 -8.75 6.61
N LEU A 138 3.40 -7.72 5.78
CA LEU A 138 4.04 -7.70 4.47
C LEU A 138 5.56 -7.59 4.59
N LEU A 139 6.05 -6.92 5.60
CA LEU A 139 7.49 -6.81 5.84
C LEU A 139 8.09 -8.11 6.36
N GLY A 140 7.26 -9.09 6.69
CA GLY A 140 7.75 -10.36 7.17
C GLY A 140 8.25 -10.28 8.59
N ASP A 141 7.58 -9.49 9.39
CA ASP A 141 7.93 -9.37 10.79
C ASP A 141 7.61 -10.66 11.50
N GLU A 142 8.58 -11.16 12.24
CA GLU A 142 8.37 -12.42 12.93
C GLU A 142 8.53 -12.32 14.37
#